data_71d1c99760f2ae0d0b9fb99986a0dcc5
#
_entry.id   71d1c99760f2ae0d0b9fb99986a0dcc5
#
_cell.length_a   1.000
_cell.length_b   1.000
_cell.length_c   1.000
_cell.angle_alpha   90.00
_cell.angle_beta   90.00
_cell.angle_gamma   90.00
#
_symmetry.space_group_name_H-M   'P 1'
#
loop_
_entity.id
_entity.type
_entity.pdbx_description
1 polymer ?
#
loop_
_entity_poly.entity_id
_entity_poly.type
_entity_poly.pdbx_seq_one_letter_code
_entity_poly.pdbx_strand_id
1 'polypeptide(L)' 'MKHVCKTGEKPGRGTYRCTNCRTEVSVGEYDKLPPCPSCSNNEFTEV' A
#
# COMPACT_ATOMS: atom_id res chain seq x y z
N MET A 1 -4.05 -16.12 2.54
CA MET A 1 -2.98 -15.31 3.18
C MET A 1 -2.89 -13.98 2.51
N LYS A 2 -2.81 -12.91 3.29
CA LYS A 2 -2.70 -11.57 2.73
C LYS A 2 -1.26 -11.29 2.32
N HIS A 3 -1.11 -10.65 1.18
CA HIS A 3 0.19 -10.32 0.64
C HIS A 3 0.60 -8.94 1.13
N VAL A 4 1.79 -8.82 1.69
CA VAL A 4 2.30 -7.54 2.17
C VAL A 4 3.14 -6.90 1.07
N CYS A 5 2.80 -5.65 0.74
CA CYS A 5 3.53 -4.86 -0.24
C CYS A 5 4.25 -3.73 0.46
N LYS A 6 5.38 -3.31 -0.09
CA LYS A 6 6.18 -2.24 0.50
C LYS A 6 6.16 -1.00 -0.37
N THR A 7 6.35 0.15 0.27
CA THR A 7 6.50 1.43 -0.43
C THR A 7 7.61 1.33 -1.48
N GLY A 8 7.33 1.86 -2.66
CA GLY A 8 8.28 1.81 -3.77
C GLY A 8 8.05 0.63 -4.71
N GLU A 9 7.31 -0.37 -4.29
CA GLU A 9 6.95 -1.49 -5.15
C GLU A 9 5.79 -1.08 -6.07
N LYS A 10 5.68 -1.79 -7.18
CA LYS A 10 4.56 -1.64 -8.11
C LYS A 10 3.67 -2.87 -8.01
N PRO A 11 2.79 -2.92 -6.99
CA PRO A 11 2.00 -4.14 -6.75
C PRO A 11 0.90 -4.38 -7.78
N GLY A 12 0.61 -3.36 -8.59
CA GLY A 12 -0.47 -3.44 -9.54
C GLY A 12 -1.66 -2.62 -9.09
N ARG A 13 -2.64 -2.50 -9.97
CA ARG A 13 -3.83 -1.69 -9.70
C ARG A 13 -4.66 -2.29 -8.57
N GLY A 14 -5.06 -1.45 -7.63
CA GLY A 14 -5.92 -1.90 -6.54
C GLY A 14 -5.84 -0.98 -5.36
N THR A 15 -6.52 -1.40 -4.29
CA THR A 15 -6.54 -0.67 -3.03
C THR A 15 -5.71 -1.43 -2.02
N TYR A 16 -4.88 -0.71 -1.29
CA TYR A 16 -3.99 -1.28 -0.30
C TYR A 16 -4.18 -0.57 1.03
N ARG A 17 -4.07 -1.32 2.11
CA ARG A 17 -4.29 -0.80 3.46
C ARG A 17 -2.99 -0.84 4.25
N CYS A 18 -2.66 0.28 4.89
CA CYS A 18 -1.52 0.35 5.78
C CYS A 18 -1.65 -0.68 6.91
N THR A 19 -0.56 -1.39 7.21
CA THR A 19 -0.60 -2.40 8.26
C THR A 19 -0.54 -1.80 9.66
N ASN A 20 -0.22 -0.52 9.78
CA ASN A 20 -0.09 0.14 11.07
C ASN A 20 -1.34 0.95 11.45
N CYS A 21 -1.72 1.90 10.63
CA CYS A 21 -2.86 2.78 10.94
C CYS A 21 -4.11 2.47 10.12
N ARG A 22 -4.04 1.50 9.22
CA ARG A 22 -5.16 1.04 8.40
C ARG A 22 -5.68 2.08 7.41
N THR A 23 -4.86 3.07 7.07
CA THR A 23 -5.20 4.03 6.03
C THR A 23 -5.15 3.32 4.68
N GLU A 24 -6.20 3.51 3.87
CA GLU A 24 -6.27 2.89 2.55
C GLU A 24 -5.73 3.83 1.50
N VAL A 25 -4.98 3.27 0.54
CA VAL A 25 -4.50 4.01 -0.62
C VAL A 25 -4.83 3.23 -1.87
N SER A 26 -5.10 3.95 -2.95
CA SER A 26 -5.34 3.33 -4.26
C SER A 26 -4.19 3.66 -5.18
N VAL A 27 -3.76 2.67 -5.95
CA VAL A 27 -2.69 2.87 -6.94
C VAL A 27 -3.12 2.28 -8.27
N GLY A 28 -2.56 2.81 -9.33
CA GLY A 28 -2.78 2.30 -10.68
C GLY A 28 -1.84 1.16 -11.00
N GLU A 29 -2.00 0.60 -12.20
CA GLU A 29 -1.25 -0.57 -12.64
C GLU A 29 0.26 -0.33 -12.65
N TYR A 30 0.68 0.87 -12.96
CA TYR A 30 2.11 1.21 -13.05
C TYR A 30 2.56 2.19 -11.97
N ASP A 31 1.71 2.46 -10.99
CA ASP A 31 2.04 3.39 -9.92
C ASP A 31 2.83 2.69 -8.82
N LYS A 32 3.81 3.40 -8.30
CA LYS A 32 4.55 2.92 -7.14
C LYS A 32 3.70 3.16 -5.88
N LEU A 33 3.76 2.21 -4.97
CA LEU A 33 3.06 2.32 -3.70
C LEU A 33 3.69 3.44 -2.86
N PRO A 34 2.92 4.48 -2.49
CA PRO A 34 3.47 5.59 -1.70
C PRO A 34 3.58 5.22 -0.24
N PRO A 35 4.35 5.99 0.56
CA PRO A 35 4.35 5.79 2.00
C PRO A 35 3.00 6.19 2.58
N CYS A 36 2.65 5.62 3.73
CA CYS A 36 1.39 5.94 4.38
C CYS A 36 1.35 7.43 4.73
N PRO A 37 0.33 8.17 4.28
CA PRO A 37 0.26 9.62 4.57
C PRO A 37 -0.04 9.94 6.02
N SER A 38 -0.51 8.97 6.78
CA SER A 38 -0.91 9.17 8.16
C SER A 38 0.21 8.88 9.16
N CYS A 39 0.89 7.75 9.00
CA CYS A 39 1.88 7.30 9.97
C CYS A 39 3.25 7.04 9.34
N SER A 40 3.40 7.31 8.06
CA SER A 40 4.65 7.10 7.32
C SER A 40 5.13 5.63 7.29
N ASN A 41 4.23 4.71 7.58
CA ASN A 41 4.54 3.30 7.47
C ASN A 41 4.79 2.94 6.00
N ASN A 42 5.63 1.95 5.76
CA ASN A 42 5.98 1.55 4.40
C ASN A 42 5.53 0.13 4.05
N GLU A 43 4.58 -0.40 4.80
CA GLU A 43 4.03 -1.73 4.53
C GLU A 43 2.52 -1.66 4.40
N PHE A 44 2.00 -2.35 3.38
CA PHE A 44 0.58 -2.35 3.09
C PHE A 44 0.12 -3.76 2.77
N THR A 45 -1.15 -4.03 3.01
CA THR A 45 -1.77 -5.28 2.61
C THR A 45 -2.83 -5.00 1.56
N GLU A 46 -2.99 -5.93 0.65
CA GLU A 46 -4.04 -5.82 -0.38
C GLU A 46 -5.41 -5.98 0.28
N VAL A 47 -6.32 -5.10 -0.11
CA VAL A 47 -7.70 -5.16 0.38
C VAL A 47 -8.56 -6.07 -0.45
#